data_a23d6662b2bbf12f10baab1fa38fbd45
#
_entry.id   a23d6662b2bbf12f10baab1fa38fbd45
#
_cell.length_a   1.000
_cell.length_b   1.000
_cell.length_c   1.000
_cell.angle_alpha   90.00
_cell.angle_beta   90.00
_cell.angle_gamma   90.00
#
_symmetry.space_group_name_H-M   'P 1'
#
loop_
_entity.id
_entity.type
_entity.pdbx_description
1 polymer ?
#
loop_
_entity_poly.entity_id
_entity_poly.type
_entity_poly.pdbx_seq_one_letter_code
_entity_poly.pdbx_strand_id
1 'polypeptide(L)'
;TVSSLFPPTSSKDTTIGDIIDGVENDPENIKTLTDHMVKSGIYQTVVKKMPKDPKKILSGMDYHEKGHCFNTKRASFYKPSPTLTASGGLIHWNEDRVLSVPELKRIQSLPDDFVLTGSHSQQTERVGRMVPPLMMKAIAENIYKEVLSQL
;
A
#
# COMPACT_ATOMS: atom_id res chain seq x y z
N THR A 1 -20.02 -9.64 24.21
CA THR A 1 -18.60 -9.37 24.51
C THR A 1 -18.01 -8.48 23.43
N VAL A 2 -17.05 -7.60 23.75
CA VAL A 2 -16.43 -6.67 22.78
C VAL A 2 -15.82 -7.40 21.57
N SER A 3 -15.36 -8.63 21.75
CA SER A 3 -14.83 -9.46 20.66
C SER A 3 -15.84 -9.81 19.57
N SER A 4 -17.13 -9.80 19.86
CA SER A 4 -18.18 -10.05 18.86
C SER A 4 -18.45 -8.86 17.92
N LEU A 5 -17.97 -7.67 18.27
CA LEU A 5 -18.12 -6.47 17.43
C LEU A 5 -17.14 -6.42 16.24
N PHE A 6 -16.07 -7.20 16.29
CA PHE A 6 -15.14 -7.30 15.18
C PHE A 6 -15.56 -8.41 14.21
N PRO A 7 -15.54 -8.16 12.89
CA PRO A 7 -15.83 -9.20 11.92
C PRO A 7 -14.80 -10.33 12.02
N PRO A 8 -15.17 -11.58 11.67
CA PRO A 8 -14.22 -12.68 11.62
C PRO A 8 -13.12 -12.37 10.59
N THR A 9 -11.91 -12.81 10.89
CA THR A 9 -10.79 -12.70 9.96
C THR A 9 -11.04 -13.54 8.70
N SER A 10 -10.62 -13.03 7.54
CA SER A 10 -10.66 -13.83 6.32
C SER A 10 -9.79 -15.07 6.44
N SER A 11 -10.25 -16.17 5.89
CA SER A 11 -9.49 -17.44 5.84
C SER A 11 -8.34 -17.41 4.84
N LYS A 12 -8.31 -16.43 3.95
CA LYS A 12 -7.29 -16.26 2.90
C LYS A 12 -6.73 -14.84 2.94
N ASP A 13 -5.41 -14.75 3.02
CA ASP A 13 -4.70 -13.47 2.83
C ASP A 13 -4.85 -13.01 1.37
N THR A 14 -5.27 -11.77 1.19
CA THR A 14 -5.30 -11.11 -0.11
C THR A 14 -3.93 -10.53 -0.41
N THR A 15 -3.28 -11.01 -1.47
CA THR A 15 -1.96 -10.52 -1.87
C THR A 15 -2.06 -9.26 -2.72
N ILE A 16 -0.94 -8.54 -2.88
CA ILE A 16 -0.89 -7.41 -3.83
C ILE A 16 -1.25 -7.89 -5.23
N GLY A 17 -0.76 -9.07 -5.66
CA GLY A 17 -1.10 -9.64 -6.96
C GLY A 17 -2.58 -9.88 -7.20
N ASP A 18 -3.34 -10.23 -6.16
CA ASP A 18 -4.78 -10.46 -6.26
C ASP A 18 -5.59 -9.17 -6.53
N ILE A 19 -5.05 -7.99 -6.16
CA ILE A 19 -5.80 -6.72 -6.18
C ILE A 19 -5.30 -5.72 -7.22
N ILE A 20 -4.06 -5.92 -7.74
CA ILE A 20 -3.44 -4.95 -8.65
C ILE A 20 -3.76 -5.22 -10.12
N ASP A 21 -4.36 -6.37 -10.42
CA ASP A 21 -4.72 -6.74 -11.78
C ASP A 21 -5.68 -5.72 -12.41
N GLY A 22 -5.43 -5.35 -13.65
CA GLY A 22 -6.21 -4.36 -14.40
C GLY A 22 -6.06 -2.91 -13.89
N VAL A 23 -5.06 -2.59 -13.06
CA VAL A 23 -4.76 -1.19 -12.71
C VAL A 23 -4.18 -0.47 -13.92
N GLU A 24 -4.86 0.57 -14.35
CA GLU A 24 -4.38 1.45 -15.41
C GLU A 24 -3.49 2.55 -14.83
N ASN A 25 -2.26 2.59 -15.29
CA ASN A 25 -1.30 3.63 -14.93
C ASN A 25 -1.00 4.51 -16.15
N ASP A 26 -0.95 5.82 -15.96
CA ASP A 26 -0.44 6.75 -16.96
C ASP A 26 1.08 6.54 -17.13
N PRO A 27 1.57 6.20 -18.35
CA PRO A 27 2.98 5.94 -18.61
C PRO A 27 3.90 7.12 -18.26
N GLU A 28 3.46 8.36 -18.48
CA GLU A 28 4.26 9.55 -18.14
C GLU A 28 4.39 9.73 -16.63
N ASN A 29 3.34 9.43 -15.88
CA ASN A 29 3.39 9.43 -14.42
C ASN A 29 4.36 8.35 -13.91
N ILE A 30 4.30 7.13 -14.44
CA ILE A 30 5.23 6.05 -14.07
C ILE A 30 6.68 6.43 -14.36
N LYS A 31 6.94 7.01 -15.52
CA LYS A 31 8.26 7.53 -15.87
C LYS A 31 8.74 8.58 -14.88
N THR A 32 7.89 9.55 -14.55
CA THR A 32 8.20 10.61 -13.57
C THR A 32 8.55 10.02 -12.20
N LEU A 33 7.78 9.06 -11.70
CA LEU A 33 8.05 8.38 -10.41
C LEU A 33 9.37 7.62 -10.44
N THR A 34 9.68 6.96 -11.54
CA THR A 34 10.93 6.21 -11.73
C THR A 34 12.13 7.17 -11.78
N ASP A 35 12.06 8.22 -12.58
CA ASP A 35 13.11 9.22 -12.70
C ASP A 35 13.40 9.92 -11.37
N HIS A 36 12.34 10.24 -10.62
CA HIS A 36 12.46 10.83 -9.29
C HIS A 36 13.14 9.86 -8.30
N MET A 37 12.75 8.59 -8.32
CA MET A 37 13.35 7.56 -7.46
C MET A 37 14.84 7.39 -7.78
N VAL A 38 15.20 7.18 -9.03
CA VAL A 38 16.59 6.93 -9.46
C VAL A 38 17.53 8.09 -9.11
N LYS A 39 17.03 9.32 -9.10
CA LYS A 39 17.78 10.52 -8.69
C LYS A 39 17.87 10.69 -7.16
N SER A 40 17.10 9.93 -6.39
CA SER A 40 17.05 10.08 -4.94
C SER A 40 18.25 9.45 -4.23
N GLY A 41 18.64 10.01 -3.07
CA GLY A 41 19.67 9.42 -2.22
C GLY A 41 19.28 8.04 -1.69
N ILE A 42 17.98 7.80 -1.44
CA ILE A 42 17.48 6.51 -0.97
C ILE A 42 17.66 5.40 -2.01
N TYR A 43 17.56 5.73 -3.30
CA TYR A 43 17.85 4.79 -4.37
C TYR A 43 19.31 4.34 -4.32
N GLN A 44 20.24 5.27 -4.22
CA GLN A 44 21.67 4.99 -4.23
C GLN A 44 22.12 4.16 -3.03
N THR A 45 21.52 4.40 -1.88
CA THR A 45 21.93 3.76 -0.61
C THR A 45 21.21 2.45 -0.33
N VAL A 46 19.96 2.30 -0.78
CA VAL A 46 19.08 1.19 -0.38
C VAL A 46 18.40 0.51 -1.56
N VAL A 47 17.58 1.25 -2.32
CA VAL A 47 16.61 0.65 -3.26
C VAL A 47 17.29 -0.17 -4.35
N LYS A 48 18.41 0.30 -4.91
CA LYS A 48 19.16 -0.42 -5.95
C LYS A 48 19.79 -1.74 -5.48
N LYS A 49 19.95 -1.91 -4.16
CA LYS A 49 20.47 -3.14 -3.55
C LYS A 49 19.35 -4.16 -3.28
N MET A 50 18.11 -3.73 -3.25
CA MET A 50 16.96 -4.61 -3.02
C MET A 50 16.63 -5.42 -4.28
N PRO A 51 16.58 -6.75 -4.21
CA PRO A 51 16.18 -7.58 -5.35
C PRO A 51 14.76 -7.22 -5.81
N LYS A 52 14.54 -7.30 -7.13
CA LYS A 52 13.23 -7.17 -7.76
C LYS A 52 12.44 -8.47 -7.62
N ASP A 53 11.13 -8.36 -7.66
CA ASP A 53 10.15 -9.46 -7.53
C ASP A 53 10.40 -10.37 -6.31
N PRO A 54 10.56 -9.80 -5.11
CA PRO A 54 10.86 -10.59 -3.92
C PRO A 54 9.65 -11.42 -3.49
N LYS A 55 9.88 -12.64 -3.00
CA LYS A 55 8.82 -13.51 -2.44
C LYS A 55 8.35 -13.09 -1.05
N LYS A 56 9.02 -12.13 -0.42
CA LYS A 56 8.65 -11.51 0.86
C LYS A 56 8.85 -10.00 0.79
N ILE A 57 8.19 -9.27 1.67
CA ILE A 57 8.41 -7.82 1.82
C ILE A 57 9.85 -7.60 2.31
N LEU A 58 10.57 -6.69 1.65
CA LEU A 58 11.92 -6.32 2.05
C LEU A 58 11.92 -5.02 2.85
N SER A 59 12.71 -4.98 3.91
CA SER A 59 12.91 -3.77 4.73
C SER A 59 14.14 -3.00 4.27
N GLY A 60 14.04 -1.69 4.16
CA GLY A 60 15.18 -0.82 3.86
C GLY A 60 16.29 -0.89 4.90
N MET A 61 15.96 -1.24 6.13
CA MET A 61 16.93 -1.41 7.21
C MET A 61 17.96 -2.51 6.92
N ASP A 62 17.54 -3.59 6.23
CA ASP A 62 18.41 -4.73 5.91
C ASP A 62 19.44 -4.40 4.81
N TYR A 63 19.22 -3.31 4.06
CA TYR A 63 20.04 -2.88 2.93
C TYR A 63 20.81 -1.59 3.18
N HIS A 64 20.52 -0.90 4.30
CA HIS A 64 21.20 0.31 4.69
C HIS A 64 22.35 0.00 5.67
N GLU A 65 23.55 0.50 5.41
CA GLU A 65 24.77 0.20 6.17
C GLU A 65 24.66 0.49 7.68
N LYS A 66 23.86 1.49 8.07
CA LYS A 66 23.63 1.90 9.46
C LYS A 66 22.26 1.50 9.99
N GLY A 67 21.52 0.61 9.31
CA GLY A 67 20.18 0.17 9.71
C GLY A 67 19.11 1.27 9.69
N HIS A 68 19.31 2.38 8.96
CA HIS A 68 18.28 3.41 8.77
C HIS A 68 17.26 3.00 7.70
N CYS A 69 16.35 3.90 7.35
CA CYS A 69 15.32 3.71 6.31
C CYS A 69 14.21 2.72 6.72
N PHE A 70 13.80 2.81 7.98
CA PHE A 70 12.72 2.01 8.57
C PHE A 70 11.42 2.02 7.73
N ASN A 71 11.02 3.18 7.19
CA ASN A 71 9.78 3.33 6.42
C ASN A 71 9.93 2.89 4.95
N THR A 72 11.14 2.64 4.46
CA THR A 72 11.36 2.18 3.10
C THR A 72 11.20 0.67 3.03
N LYS A 73 10.23 0.22 2.26
CA LYS A 73 9.97 -1.22 2.06
C LYS A 73 9.77 -1.48 0.57
N ARG A 74 10.32 -2.58 0.07
CA ARG A 74 9.92 -3.09 -1.26
C ARG A 74 8.78 -4.08 -1.07
N ALA A 75 7.67 -3.84 -1.74
CA ALA A 75 6.51 -4.70 -1.74
C ALA A 75 6.84 -6.09 -2.30
N SER A 76 5.98 -7.05 -2.03
CA SER A 76 6.01 -8.37 -2.69
C SER A 76 4.68 -8.60 -3.37
N PHE A 77 4.70 -8.99 -4.63
CA PHE A 77 3.51 -9.36 -5.39
C PHE A 77 2.74 -10.51 -4.71
N TYR A 78 3.44 -11.40 -4.02
CA TYR A 78 2.93 -12.64 -3.42
C TYR A 78 2.49 -12.49 -1.97
N LYS A 79 2.49 -11.29 -1.42
CA LYS A 79 2.16 -11.05 -0.02
C LYS A 79 1.13 -9.93 0.11
N PRO A 80 0.37 -9.88 1.22
CA PRO A 80 -0.43 -8.72 1.57
C PRO A 80 0.43 -7.46 1.63
N SER A 81 -0.18 -6.31 1.33
CA SER A 81 0.52 -5.03 1.46
C SER A 81 0.91 -4.77 2.92
N PRO A 82 2.12 -4.28 3.18
CA PRO A 82 2.41 -3.70 4.48
C PRO A 82 1.55 -2.45 4.69
N THR A 83 1.43 -2.02 5.93
CA THR A 83 0.71 -0.78 6.27
C THR A 83 1.22 0.39 5.42
N LEU A 84 0.31 1.04 4.71
CA LEU A 84 0.60 2.29 4.02
C LEU A 84 0.72 3.41 5.05
N THR A 85 1.71 4.26 4.89
CA THR A 85 1.96 5.41 5.76
C THR A 85 1.76 6.71 5.00
N ALA A 86 1.46 7.79 5.71
CA ALA A 86 1.30 9.12 5.13
C ALA A 86 2.58 9.63 4.42
N SER A 87 3.74 9.15 4.82
CA SER A 87 5.03 9.52 4.22
C SER A 87 5.37 8.74 2.93
N GLY A 88 4.55 7.79 2.53
CA GLY A 88 4.89 6.87 1.44
C GLY A 88 5.99 5.88 1.84
N GLY A 89 6.91 5.60 0.93
CA GLY A 89 8.06 4.71 1.18
C GLY A 89 7.87 3.26 0.75
N LEU A 90 6.70 2.90 0.21
CA LEU A 90 6.48 1.59 -0.36
C LEU A 90 6.95 1.57 -1.83
N ILE A 91 8.00 0.80 -2.07
CA ILE A 91 8.59 0.61 -3.39
C ILE A 91 7.87 -0.51 -4.12
N HIS A 92 7.63 -0.29 -5.41
CA HIS A 92 7.04 -1.30 -6.29
C HIS A 92 7.87 -2.59 -6.30
N TRP A 93 7.22 -3.75 -6.38
CA TRP A 93 7.89 -5.07 -6.28
C TRP A 93 8.90 -5.32 -7.40
N ASN A 94 8.63 -4.86 -8.63
CA ASN A 94 9.47 -5.15 -9.79
C ASN A 94 10.12 -3.91 -10.43
N GLU A 95 9.73 -2.70 -10.03
CA GLU A 95 10.25 -1.45 -10.57
C GLU A 95 10.93 -0.61 -9.49
N ASP A 96 11.84 0.27 -9.90
CA ASP A 96 12.55 1.16 -8.99
C ASP A 96 11.82 2.50 -8.90
N ARG A 97 10.60 2.46 -8.37
CA ARG A 97 9.71 3.60 -8.10
C ARG A 97 8.86 3.34 -6.85
N VAL A 98 8.27 4.37 -6.31
CA VAL A 98 7.17 4.21 -5.36
C VAL A 98 5.91 3.73 -6.11
N LEU A 99 4.95 3.20 -5.37
CA LEU A 99 3.64 2.86 -5.94
C LEU A 99 2.95 4.11 -6.48
N SER A 100 2.25 3.94 -7.60
CA SER A 100 1.40 4.97 -8.18
C SER A 100 0.13 5.19 -7.34
N VAL A 101 -0.56 6.31 -7.55
CA VAL A 101 -1.83 6.57 -6.85
C VAL A 101 -2.92 5.55 -7.19
N PRO A 102 -3.11 5.12 -8.46
CA PRO A 102 -4.02 4.02 -8.77
C PRO A 102 -3.72 2.72 -8.03
N GLU A 103 -2.44 2.32 -7.95
CA GLU A 103 -2.01 1.14 -7.20
C GLU A 103 -2.30 1.28 -5.69
N LEU A 104 -2.02 2.44 -5.11
CA LEU A 104 -2.32 2.73 -3.70
C LEU A 104 -3.82 2.71 -3.41
N LYS A 105 -4.65 3.24 -4.32
CA LYS A 105 -6.11 3.21 -4.21
C LYS A 105 -6.63 1.77 -4.12
N ARG A 106 -6.19 0.88 -5.01
CA ARG A 106 -6.57 -0.53 -5.00
C ARG A 106 -6.15 -1.22 -3.70
N ILE A 107 -4.92 -0.98 -3.21
CA ILE A 107 -4.43 -1.53 -1.95
C ILE A 107 -5.30 -1.09 -0.76
N GLN A 108 -5.77 0.14 -0.76
CA GLN A 108 -6.66 0.68 0.28
C GLN A 108 -8.15 0.42 0.01
N SER A 109 -8.49 -0.38 -1.00
CA SER A 109 -9.87 -0.65 -1.39
C SER A 109 -10.71 0.59 -1.75
N LEU A 110 -10.06 1.67 -2.22
CA LEU A 110 -10.76 2.80 -2.83
C LEU A 110 -11.25 2.42 -4.23
N PRO A 111 -12.44 2.87 -4.64
CA PRO A 111 -12.90 2.73 -6.02
C PRO A 111 -11.95 3.41 -7.02
N ASP A 112 -11.86 2.86 -8.23
CA ASP A 112 -10.95 3.41 -9.25
C ASP A 112 -11.39 4.80 -9.74
N ASP A 113 -12.70 5.07 -9.72
CA ASP A 113 -13.29 6.36 -10.07
C ASP A 113 -13.17 7.41 -8.96
N PHE A 114 -12.71 7.04 -7.76
CA PHE A 114 -12.52 8.01 -6.68
C PHE A 114 -11.39 8.99 -7.01
N VAL A 115 -11.74 10.27 -7.11
CA VAL A 115 -10.80 11.33 -7.50
C VAL A 115 -10.03 11.86 -6.30
N LEU A 116 -8.71 11.73 -6.34
CA LEU A 116 -7.80 12.39 -5.42
C LEU A 116 -7.12 13.57 -6.13
N THR A 117 -7.13 14.75 -5.52
CA THR A 117 -6.55 15.97 -6.08
C THR A 117 -5.20 16.31 -5.43
N GLY A 118 -4.40 17.13 -6.09
CA GLY A 118 -3.10 17.59 -5.61
C GLY A 118 -1.92 16.78 -6.15
N SER A 119 -0.72 17.03 -5.63
CA SER A 119 0.49 16.33 -6.03
C SER A 119 0.46 14.85 -5.62
N HIS A 120 1.30 14.02 -6.24
CA HIS A 120 1.46 12.61 -5.85
C HIS A 120 1.69 12.44 -4.34
N SER A 121 2.54 13.27 -3.73
CA SER A 121 2.79 13.23 -2.28
C SER A 121 1.54 13.50 -1.45
N GLN A 122 0.74 14.51 -1.83
CA GLN A 122 -0.50 14.84 -1.13
C GLN A 122 -1.56 13.75 -1.29
N GLN A 123 -1.67 13.14 -2.46
CA GLN A 123 -2.57 12.03 -2.71
C GLN A 123 -2.15 10.79 -1.91
N THR A 124 -0.85 10.46 -1.90
CA THR A 124 -0.28 9.36 -1.10
C THR A 124 -0.52 9.58 0.40
N GLU A 125 -0.32 10.80 0.89
CA GLU A 125 -0.59 11.14 2.30
C GLU A 125 -2.06 10.89 2.68
N ARG A 126 -3.01 11.30 1.85
CA ARG A 126 -4.44 11.08 2.09
C ARG A 126 -4.77 9.58 2.11
N VAL A 127 -4.25 8.83 1.14
CA VAL A 127 -4.44 7.37 1.10
C VAL A 127 -3.83 6.70 2.33
N GLY A 128 -2.64 7.11 2.75
CA GLY A 128 -1.97 6.54 3.93
C GLY A 128 -2.62 6.89 5.28
N ARG A 129 -3.46 7.93 5.33
CA ARG A 129 -4.20 8.34 6.56
C ARG A 129 -5.61 7.79 6.64
N MET A 130 -6.14 7.24 5.57
CA MET A 130 -7.52 6.76 5.55
C MET A 130 -7.67 5.37 6.16
N VAL A 131 -8.87 5.08 6.63
CA VAL A 131 -9.29 3.72 6.95
C VAL A 131 -9.79 3.06 5.66
N PRO A 132 -9.34 1.83 5.31
CA PRO A 132 -9.79 1.15 4.10
C PRO A 132 -11.32 0.99 4.07
N PRO A 133 -12.02 1.44 3.01
CA PRO A 133 -13.48 1.37 2.94
C PRO A 133 -14.07 -0.02 3.15
N LEU A 134 -13.48 -1.06 2.58
CA LEU A 134 -13.97 -2.43 2.78
C LEU A 134 -13.81 -2.91 4.22
N MET A 135 -12.75 -2.49 4.90
CA MET A 135 -12.58 -2.80 6.32
C MET A 135 -13.65 -2.10 7.15
N MET A 136 -13.91 -0.81 6.90
CA MET A 136 -14.96 -0.06 7.61
C MET A 136 -16.35 -0.62 7.31
N LYS A 137 -16.62 -1.02 6.07
CA LYS A 137 -17.87 -1.69 5.69
C LYS A 137 -18.08 -2.97 6.51
N ALA A 138 -17.09 -3.84 6.59
CA ALA A 138 -17.19 -5.08 7.35
C ALA A 138 -17.44 -4.83 8.85
N ILE A 139 -16.80 -3.82 9.43
CA ILE A 139 -17.04 -3.42 10.82
C ILE A 139 -18.48 -2.90 11.00
N ALA A 140 -18.93 -2.01 10.13
CA ALA A 140 -20.28 -1.43 10.21
C ALA A 140 -21.38 -2.49 10.04
N GLU A 141 -21.22 -3.41 9.10
CA GLU A 141 -22.16 -4.54 8.89
C GLU A 141 -22.23 -5.45 10.12
N ASN A 142 -21.08 -5.74 10.74
CA ASN A 142 -21.04 -6.54 11.94
C ASN A 142 -21.69 -5.84 13.14
N ILE A 143 -21.45 -4.55 13.33
CA ILE A 143 -22.12 -3.76 14.38
C ILE A 143 -23.63 -3.73 14.15
N TYR A 144 -24.08 -3.53 12.92
CA TYR A 144 -25.50 -3.57 12.58
C TYR A 144 -26.10 -4.92 12.97
N LYS A 145 -25.49 -6.02 12.56
CA LYS A 145 -25.98 -7.38 12.83
C LYS A 145 -25.99 -7.71 14.32
N GLU A 146 -24.92 -7.43 15.04
CA GLU A 146 -24.75 -7.89 16.43
C GLU A 146 -25.38 -6.96 17.48
N VAL A 147 -25.68 -5.72 17.11
CA VAL A 147 -26.20 -4.70 18.04
C VAL A 147 -27.51 -4.10 17.56
N LEU A 148 -27.48 -3.40 16.41
CA LEU A 148 -28.61 -2.55 16.00
C LEU A 148 -29.84 -3.33 15.54
N SER A 149 -29.66 -4.50 14.93
CA SER A 149 -30.77 -5.35 14.48
C SER A 149 -31.51 -6.05 15.64
N GLN A 150 -31.00 -5.94 16.86
CA GLN A 150 -31.57 -6.54 18.07
C GLN A 150 -32.29 -5.52 18.96
N LEU A 151 -32.28 -4.24 18.58
CA LEU A 151 -33.01 -3.14 19.22
C LEU A 151 -34.40 -2.96 18.60
#